data_f885ddae0b5243c3aea2b8adc496086c
#
_entry.id   f885ddae0b5243c3aea2b8adc496086c
#
_cell.length_a   1.000
_cell.length_b   1.000
_cell.length_c   1.000
_cell.angle_alpha   90.00
_cell.angle_beta   90.00
_cell.angle_gamma   90.00
#
_symmetry.space_group_name_H-M   'P 1'
#
loop_
_entity.id
_entity.type
_entity.pdbx_description
1 polymer ?
#
loop_
_entity_poly.entity_id
_entity_poly.type
_entity_poly.pdbx_seq_one_letter_code
_entity_poly.pdbx_strand_id
1 'polypeptide(L)'
;MDLHLRGKRVLITGASKGIGAAAAEAFAEEGAHLLLAARSGDQLKALAERLRSAHQIDAATIVTDLRKPEDITRLVKEAADIDILVNNAGDIPGGSIDKIDEAAWRHAWELKVFGYINITRAI
;
A
#
# COMPACT_ATOMS: atom_id res chain seq x y z
N MET A 1 -8.37 -23.61 -3.51
CA MET A 1 -9.04 -22.78 -4.55
C MET A 1 -7.97 -22.06 -5.36
N ASP A 2 -8.05 -22.12 -6.65
CA ASP A 2 -7.15 -21.33 -7.50
C ASP A 2 -7.76 -19.94 -7.73
N LEU A 3 -7.08 -18.91 -7.24
CA LEU A 3 -7.49 -17.51 -7.36
C LEU A 3 -6.95 -16.84 -8.63
N HIS A 4 -6.17 -17.57 -9.43
CA HIS A 4 -5.53 -17.07 -10.65
C HIS A 4 -4.65 -15.82 -10.42
N LEU A 5 -4.00 -15.75 -9.25
CA LEU A 5 -3.15 -14.63 -8.85
C LEU A 5 -1.67 -14.83 -9.18
N ARG A 6 -1.27 -16.05 -9.50
CA ARG A 6 0.13 -16.36 -9.80
C ARG A 6 0.63 -15.50 -10.96
N GLY A 7 1.75 -14.82 -10.75
CA GLY A 7 2.36 -13.92 -11.73
C GLY A 7 1.67 -12.56 -11.88
N LYS A 8 0.55 -12.32 -11.20
CA LYS A 8 -0.09 -11.00 -11.19
C LYS A 8 0.75 -10.00 -10.41
N ARG A 9 0.74 -8.76 -10.82
CA ARG A 9 1.45 -7.67 -10.14
C ARG A 9 0.48 -6.87 -9.29
N VAL A 10 0.76 -6.79 -7.99
CA VAL A 10 -0.14 -6.19 -6.99
C VAL A 10 0.56 -5.03 -6.30
N LEU A 11 -0.04 -3.84 -6.37
CA LEU A 11 0.38 -2.69 -5.57
C LEU A 11 -0.45 -2.66 -4.28
N ILE A 12 0.23 -2.62 -3.14
CA ILE A 12 -0.40 -2.48 -1.82
C ILE A 12 0.10 -1.21 -1.16
N THR A 13 -0.81 -0.29 -0.84
CA THR A 13 -0.49 0.91 -0.07
C THR A 13 -0.65 0.64 1.43
N GLY A 14 0.14 1.32 2.27
CA GLY A 14 0.15 1.06 3.70
C GLY A 14 0.66 -0.33 4.06
N ALA A 15 1.61 -0.86 3.29
CA ALA A 15 2.03 -2.25 3.34
C ALA A 15 3.00 -2.58 4.47
N SER A 16 3.54 -1.59 5.18
CA SER A 16 4.66 -1.80 6.13
C SER A 16 4.28 -2.60 7.38
N LYS A 17 3.02 -2.60 7.77
CA LYS A 17 2.53 -3.25 8.99
C LYS A 17 1.03 -3.56 8.90
N GLY A 18 0.52 -4.26 9.91
CA GLY A 18 -0.92 -4.50 10.08
C GLY A 18 -1.56 -5.23 8.92
N ILE A 19 -2.74 -4.76 8.51
CA ILE A 19 -3.55 -5.39 7.46
C ILE A 19 -2.81 -5.38 6.11
N GLY A 20 -2.11 -4.29 5.79
CA GLY A 20 -1.34 -4.21 4.54
C GLY A 20 -0.22 -5.24 4.45
N ALA A 21 0.52 -5.45 5.53
CA ALA A 21 1.57 -6.49 5.59
C ALA A 21 0.96 -7.90 5.51
N ALA A 22 -0.16 -8.15 6.18
CA ALA A 22 -0.87 -9.43 6.10
C ALA A 22 -1.42 -9.69 4.69
N ALA A 23 -1.95 -8.67 4.02
CA ALA A 23 -2.38 -8.78 2.64
C ALA A 23 -1.20 -9.11 1.71
N ALA A 24 -0.06 -8.47 1.91
CA ALA A 24 1.15 -8.77 1.15
C ALA A 24 1.56 -10.23 1.28
N GLU A 25 1.53 -10.76 2.50
CA GLU A 25 1.80 -12.19 2.75
C GLU A 25 0.83 -13.08 1.97
N ALA A 26 -0.45 -12.83 2.07
CA ALA A 26 -1.49 -13.62 1.40
C ALA A 26 -1.33 -13.62 -0.13
N PHE A 27 -1.05 -12.46 -0.73
CA PHE A 27 -0.78 -12.38 -2.16
C PHE A 27 0.51 -13.11 -2.57
N ALA A 28 1.56 -13.02 -1.74
CA ALA A 28 2.81 -13.72 -1.99
C ALA A 28 2.64 -15.25 -1.94
N GLU A 29 1.85 -15.76 -0.98
CA GLU A 29 1.50 -17.18 -0.91
C GLU A 29 0.82 -17.68 -2.18
N GLU A 30 0.02 -16.84 -2.81
CA GLU A 30 -0.65 -17.14 -4.09
C GLU A 30 0.27 -16.97 -5.31
N GLY A 31 1.53 -16.59 -5.11
CA GLY A 31 2.52 -16.44 -6.18
C GLY A 31 2.42 -15.12 -6.95
N ALA A 32 1.77 -14.11 -6.39
CA ALA A 32 1.73 -12.78 -6.97
C ALA A 32 3.05 -12.03 -6.73
N HIS A 33 3.41 -11.15 -7.65
CA HIS A 33 4.51 -10.20 -7.48
C HIS A 33 4.00 -8.92 -6.84
N LEU A 34 4.82 -8.28 -6.01
CA LEU A 34 4.37 -7.18 -5.15
C LEU A 34 5.14 -5.88 -5.42
N LEU A 35 4.42 -4.77 -5.40
CA LEU A 35 4.96 -3.44 -5.18
C LEU A 35 4.38 -2.92 -3.86
N LEU A 36 5.24 -2.72 -2.87
CA LEU A 36 4.84 -2.36 -1.51
C LEU A 36 5.14 -0.89 -1.27
N ALA A 37 4.11 -0.12 -0.93
CA ALA A 37 4.21 1.32 -0.71
C ALA A 37 3.81 1.69 0.71
N ALA A 38 4.63 2.46 1.40
CA ALA A 38 4.36 3.02 2.72
C ALA A 38 5.37 4.10 3.05
N ARG A 39 5.18 4.78 4.18
CA ARG A 39 6.11 5.81 4.65
C ARG A 39 7.38 5.23 5.28
N SER A 40 7.32 4.02 5.87
CA SER A 40 8.46 3.40 6.56
C SER A 40 9.27 2.51 5.62
N GLY A 41 10.38 3.04 5.11
CA GLY A 41 11.25 2.32 4.18
C GLY A 41 11.90 1.08 4.78
N ASP A 42 12.34 1.13 6.04
CA ASP A 42 13.01 0.00 6.70
C ASP A 42 12.06 -1.18 6.89
N GLN A 43 10.82 -0.91 7.32
CA GLN A 43 9.80 -1.95 7.46
C GLN A 43 9.41 -2.56 6.13
N LEU A 44 9.29 -1.75 5.07
CA LEU A 44 9.01 -2.23 3.72
C LEU A 44 10.11 -3.15 3.21
N LYS A 45 11.38 -2.76 3.39
CA LYS A 45 12.53 -3.55 2.96
C LYS A 45 12.56 -4.91 3.64
N ALA A 46 12.40 -4.93 4.95
CA ALA A 46 12.39 -6.17 5.74
C ALA A 46 11.27 -7.10 5.27
N LEU A 47 10.07 -6.58 5.05
CA LEU A 47 8.94 -7.35 4.55
C LEU A 47 9.21 -7.90 3.14
N ALA A 48 9.68 -7.07 2.23
CA ALA A 48 9.98 -7.48 0.86
C ALA A 48 11.03 -8.60 0.80
N GLU A 49 12.11 -8.47 1.57
CA GLU A 49 13.16 -9.51 1.64
C GLU A 49 12.61 -10.83 2.16
N ARG A 50 11.81 -10.79 3.20
CA ARG A 50 11.18 -11.98 3.77
C ARG A 50 10.24 -12.65 2.77
N LEU A 51 9.41 -11.89 2.08
CA LEU A 51 8.45 -12.44 1.12
C LEU A 51 9.14 -13.00 -0.14
N ARG A 52 10.18 -12.33 -0.64
CA ARG A 52 10.98 -12.85 -1.75
C ARG A 52 11.59 -14.21 -1.42
N SER A 53 12.17 -14.33 -0.23
CA SER A 53 12.84 -15.57 0.21
C SER A 53 11.85 -16.70 0.48
N ALA A 54 10.69 -16.38 1.09
CA ALA A 54 9.71 -17.39 1.48
C ALA A 54 8.90 -17.93 0.30
N HIS A 55 8.61 -17.10 -0.69
CA HIS A 55 7.64 -17.43 -1.74
C HIS A 55 8.20 -17.39 -3.16
N GLN A 56 9.49 -17.05 -3.34
CA GLN A 56 10.16 -16.95 -4.66
C GLN A 56 9.37 -16.06 -5.64
N ILE A 57 8.93 -14.90 -5.15
CA ILE A 57 8.25 -13.87 -5.95
C ILE A 57 9.10 -12.61 -6.02
N ASP A 58 8.78 -11.72 -6.95
CA ASP A 58 9.34 -10.37 -6.94
C ASP A 58 8.60 -9.51 -5.93
N ALA A 59 9.33 -8.75 -5.14
CA ALA A 59 8.78 -7.78 -4.23
C ALA A 59 9.66 -6.53 -4.24
N ALA A 60 9.14 -5.44 -4.77
CA ALA A 60 9.76 -4.13 -4.79
C ALA A 60 9.11 -3.22 -3.75
N THR A 61 9.83 -2.20 -3.33
CA THR A 61 9.37 -1.24 -2.34
C THR A 61 9.50 0.19 -2.85
N ILE A 62 8.58 1.05 -2.43
CA ILE A 62 8.67 2.48 -2.71
C ILE A 62 8.17 3.27 -1.49
N VAL A 63 9.03 4.13 -0.95
CA VAL A 63 8.65 5.01 0.14
C VAL A 63 7.71 6.08 -0.41
N THR A 64 6.50 6.14 0.12
CA THR A 64 5.43 6.97 -0.42
C THR A 64 4.56 7.55 0.70
N ASP A 65 4.35 8.84 0.65
CA ASP A 65 3.30 9.52 1.42
C ASP A 65 2.18 9.93 0.45
N LEU A 66 1.04 9.26 0.52
CA LEU A 66 -0.09 9.49 -0.40
C LEU A 66 -0.78 10.85 -0.22
N ARG A 67 -0.36 11.65 0.77
CA ARG A 67 -0.78 13.04 0.92
C ARG A 67 0.00 13.99 0.02
N LYS A 68 1.12 13.54 -0.53
CA LYS A 68 2.03 14.34 -1.36
C LYS A 68 1.81 14.03 -2.84
N PRO A 69 1.38 15.00 -3.65
CA PRO A 69 1.17 14.77 -5.09
C PRO A 69 2.40 14.25 -5.82
N GLU A 70 3.59 14.72 -5.47
CA GLU A 70 4.85 14.26 -6.05
C GLU A 70 5.15 12.79 -5.77
N ASP A 71 4.79 12.31 -4.58
CA ASP A 71 4.94 10.90 -4.22
C ASP A 71 3.96 10.02 -5.00
N ILE A 72 2.73 10.48 -5.18
CA ILE A 72 1.73 9.78 -6.01
C ILE A 72 2.22 9.68 -7.45
N THR A 73 2.74 10.76 -8.02
CA THR A 73 3.27 10.76 -9.39
C THR A 73 4.40 9.74 -9.56
N ARG A 74 5.32 9.68 -8.60
CA ARG A 74 6.41 8.71 -8.61
C ARG A 74 5.89 7.28 -8.47
N LEU A 75 4.96 7.05 -7.56
CA LEU A 75 4.36 5.73 -7.35
C LEU A 75 3.65 5.22 -8.61
N VAL A 76 2.84 6.07 -9.25
CA VAL A 76 2.11 5.71 -10.47
C VAL A 76 3.07 5.31 -11.60
N LYS A 77 4.19 6.01 -11.73
CA LYS A 77 5.22 5.68 -12.71
C LYS A 77 5.82 4.29 -12.46
N GLU A 78 6.11 3.96 -11.21
CA GLU A 78 6.62 2.65 -10.82
C GLU A 78 5.57 1.54 -10.95
N ALA A 79 4.30 1.89 -10.84
CA ALA A 79 3.17 0.97 -10.88
C ALA A 79 2.53 0.84 -12.27
N ALA A 80 3.22 1.25 -13.34
CA ALA A 80 2.64 1.30 -14.68
C ALA A 80 2.13 -0.05 -15.21
N ASP A 81 2.64 -1.15 -14.68
CA ASP A 81 2.32 -2.51 -15.13
C ASP A 81 1.58 -3.35 -14.08
N ILE A 82 0.97 -2.73 -13.08
CA ILE A 82 0.20 -3.48 -12.09
C ILE A 82 -1.13 -3.99 -12.64
N ASP A 83 -1.53 -5.15 -12.14
CA ASP A 83 -2.85 -5.75 -12.43
C ASP A 83 -3.87 -5.43 -11.35
N ILE A 84 -3.43 -5.28 -10.10
CA ILE A 84 -4.30 -5.14 -8.93
C ILE A 84 -3.78 -4.01 -8.03
N LEU A 85 -4.69 -3.13 -7.63
CA LEU A 85 -4.42 -2.08 -6.63
C LEU A 85 -5.17 -2.40 -5.33
N VAL A 86 -4.43 -2.48 -4.22
CA VAL A 86 -5.00 -2.59 -2.87
C VAL A 86 -4.84 -1.27 -2.13
N ASN A 87 -5.90 -0.50 -2.07
CA ASN A 87 -5.96 0.74 -1.29
C ASN A 87 -6.15 0.41 0.19
N ASN A 88 -5.04 0.41 0.95
CA ASN A 88 -5.06 0.06 2.37
C ASN A 88 -4.49 1.17 3.26
N ALA A 89 -3.71 2.09 2.73
CA ALA A 89 -3.12 3.16 3.53
C ALA A 89 -4.20 3.93 4.31
N GLY A 90 -3.99 4.11 5.60
CA GLY A 90 -4.93 4.81 6.45
C GLY A 90 -4.28 5.26 7.74
N ASP A 91 -4.73 6.39 8.24
CA ASP A 91 -4.31 6.96 9.52
C ASP A 91 -5.52 7.73 10.06
N ILE A 92 -6.38 7.01 10.79
CA ILE A 92 -7.61 7.59 11.33
C ILE A 92 -7.40 7.79 12.82
N PRO A 93 -7.61 9.03 13.33
CA PRO A 93 -7.46 9.29 14.76
C PRO A 93 -8.49 8.49 15.56
N GLY A 94 -8.03 7.82 16.62
CA GLY A 94 -8.90 7.14 17.57
C GLY A 94 -9.52 8.11 18.57
N GLY A 95 -10.79 7.92 18.87
CA GLY A 95 -11.51 8.72 19.85
C GLY A 95 -12.97 8.99 19.45
N SER A 96 -13.69 9.65 20.35
CA SER A 96 -15.06 10.05 20.09
C SER A 96 -15.11 11.31 19.20
N ILE A 97 -16.19 11.48 18.50
CA ILE A 97 -16.37 12.55 17.52
C ILE A 97 -16.21 13.96 18.14
N ASP A 98 -16.57 14.10 19.39
CA ASP A 98 -16.50 15.36 20.12
C ASP A 98 -15.08 15.71 20.60
N LYS A 99 -14.17 14.73 20.60
CA LYS A 99 -12.78 14.91 21.08
C LYS A 99 -11.75 15.05 19.99
N ILE A 100 -12.12 14.71 18.76
CA ILE A 100 -11.21 14.81 17.61
C ILE A 100 -11.52 16.11 16.87
N ASP A 101 -10.52 16.99 16.78
CA ASP A 101 -10.70 18.28 16.12
C ASP A 101 -10.78 18.18 14.59
N GLU A 102 -11.22 19.27 13.96
CA GLU A 102 -11.36 19.32 12.50
C GLU A 102 -10.04 19.10 11.76
N ALA A 103 -8.93 19.61 12.30
CA ALA A 103 -7.62 19.45 11.68
C ALA A 103 -7.21 17.98 11.60
N ALA A 104 -7.46 17.20 12.66
CA ALA A 104 -7.19 15.75 12.66
C ALA A 104 -8.09 15.00 11.69
N TRP A 105 -9.36 15.37 11.57
CA TRP A 105 -10.28 14.82 10.58
C TRP A 105 -9.82 15.10 9.16
N ARG A 106 -9.48 16.35 8.84
CA ARG A 106 -9.00 16.73 7.50
C ARG A 106 -7.71 16.00 7.14
N HIS A 107 -6.79 15.86 8.07
CA HIS A 107 -5.53 15.13 7.89
C HIS A 107 -5.78 13.66 7.55
N ALA A 108 -6.71 13.00 8.25
CA ALA A 108 -7.09 11.62 7.98
C ALA A 108 -7.74 11.46 6.60
N TRP A 109 -8.59 12.40 6.20
CA TRP A 109 -9.27 12.39 4.91
C TRP A 109 -8.33 12.63 3.74
N GLU A 110 -7.28 13.45 3.90
CA GLU A 110 -6.24 13.63 2.87
C GLU A 110 -5.60 12.29 2.50
N LEU A 111 -5.37 11.43 3.47
CA LEU A 111 -4.78 10.13 3.24
C LEU A 111 -5.82 9.10 2.79
N LYS A 112 -6.86 8.90 3.58
CA LYS A 112 -7.78 7.77 3.38
C LYS A 112 -8.77 8.00 2.24
N VAL A 113 -9.23 9.23 2.04
CA VAL A 113 -10.20 9.53 0.99
C VAL A 113 -9.50 10.02 -0.28
N PHE A 114 -8.82 11.15 -0.19
CA PHE A 114 -8.16 11.75 -1.36
C PHE A 114 -6.97 10.94 -1.85
N GLY A 115 -6.21 10.31 -0.96
CA GLY A 115 -5.14 9.39 -1.34
C GLY A 115 -5.65 8.22 -2.17
N TYR A 116 -6.76 7.61 -1.77
CA TYR A 116 -7.39 6.52 -2.53
C TYR A 116 -7.92 6.99 -3.88
N ILE A 117 -8.61 8.13 -3.90
CA ILE A 117 -9.14 8.71 -5.14
C ILE A 117 -8.00 9.02 -6.11
N ASN A 118 -6.97 9.71 -5.64
CA ASN A 118 -5.89 10.18 -6.48
C ASN A 118 -5.07 9.04 -7.10
N ILE A 119 -4.75 8.02 -6.32
CA ILE A 119 -4.00 6.89 -6.86
C ILE A 119 -4.86 6.05 -7.81
N THR A 120 -6.12 5.81 -7.48
CA THR A 120 -7.02 5.03 -8.34
C THR A 120 -7.23 5.70 -9.68
N ARG A 121 -7.37 7.03 -9.70
CA ARG A 121 -7.54 7.79 -10.95
C ARG A 121 -6.28 7.80 -11.82
N ALA A 122 -5.12 7.74 -11.20
CA ALA A 122 -3.84 7.91 -11.91
C ALA A 122 -3.26 6.59 -12.42
N ILE A 123 -3.71 5.46 -11.89
CA ILE A 123 -3.34 4.13 -12.36
C ILE A 123 -4.30 3.69 -13.46
#